data_41dbbbc3e5cc68582952160c7f0030a2
#
_entry.id   41dbbbc3e5cc68582952160c7f0030a2
#
_cell.length_a   1.000
_cell.length_b   1.000
_cell.length_c   1.000
_cell.angle_alpha   90.00
_cell.angle_beta   90.00
_cell.angle_gamma   90.00
#
_symmetry.space_group_name_H-M   'P 1'
#
loop_
_entity.id
_entity.type
_entity.pdbx_description
1 polymer ?
#
loop_
_entity_poly.entity_id
_entity_poly.type
_entity_poly.pdbx_seq_one_letter_code
_entity_poly.pdbx_strand_id
1 'polypeptide(L)'
;MTTLENSLRHAALMMCCLLGVVVSAGGMGVTGGTSFADGAASNAEVPSTVELAASRLRYRSPTATSRPRVIHPFEKPAQRWSAGHRGVDLAVPEHDRRVYAPAPGKVVFSGTVVNRKVLVIAHPDGRRSTFEPMDEALPVGTTVAAGEVIGTVATASGGDSERPYRRCSTPCLYWGVRQGGARGDGSGKDAEYINPMSLFGSKEPSILLPVPGGY
;
A
#
# COMPACT_ATOMS: atom_id res chain seq x y z
N MET A 1 -36.95 -31.51 -14.89
CA MET A 1 -36.38 -32.86 -14.79
C MET A 1 -34.99 -32.75 -15.40
N THR A 2 -33.92 -32.68 -14.72
CA THR A 2 -33.36 -33.29 -13.52
C THR A 2 -32.38 -32.34 -12.84
N THR A 3 -32.80 -31.84 -11.72
CA THR A 3 -31.96 -31.24 -10.68
C THR A 3 -31.59 -32.33 -9.68
N LEU A 4 -30.56 -32.15 -8.94
CA LEU A 4 -30.09 -33.00 -7.83
C LEU A 4 -29.14 -34.16 -8.24
N GLU A 5 -27.83 -33.80 -8.21
CA GLU A 5 -26.79 -34.71 -7.74
C GLU A 5 -25.44 -33.97 -7.81
N ASN A 6 -25.08 -33.29 -6.76
CA ASN A 6 -23.68 -33.06 -6.40
C ASN A 6 -23.52 -32.42 -5.01
N SER A 7 -24.22 -33.00 -4.05
CA SER A 7 -24.00 -32.66 -2.64
C SER A 7 -23.78 -33.95 -1.87
N LEU A 8 -22.54 -34.46 -1.86
CA LEU A 8 -22.03 -35.45 -0.90
C LEU A 8 -20.64 -35.95 -1.31
N ARG A 9 -19.62 -35.19 -1.04
CA ARG A 9 -18.23 -35.70 -0.91
C ARG A 9 -17.38 -34.56 -0.32
N HIS A 10 -17.31 -34.44 0.97
CA HIS A 10 -16.17 -33.94 1.76
C HIS A 10 -16.57 -33.91 3.24
N ALA A 11 -16.86 -35.07 3.77
CA ALA A 11 -16.80 -35.29 5.20
C ALA A 11 -16.01 -36.57 5.40
N ALA A 12 -14.75 -36.46 5.77
CA ALA A 12 -13.96 -37.41 6.53
C ALA A 12 -12.47 -37.07 6.32
N LEU A 13 -11.85 -36.43 7.26
CA LEU A 13 -10.59 -36.81 7.88
C LEU A 13 -10.28 -35.85 9.04
N MET A 14 -10.92 -36.10 10.14
CA MET A 14 -10.43 -35.70 11.46
C MET A 14 -10.10 -36.97 12.21
N MET A 15 -8.99 -36.91 12.94
CA MET A 15 -8.69 -37.79 14.08
C MET A 15 -7.50 -38.73 13.90
N CYS A 16 -6.41 -38.30 14.51
CA CYS A 16 -5.32 -39.04 15.18
C CYS A 16 -4.11 -38.10 15.25
N CYS A 17 -3.55 -37.69 16.40
CA CYS A 17 -2.92 -38.42 17.46
C CYS A 17 -2.72 -37.57 18.70
N LEU A 18 -3.29 -37.99 19.77
CA LEU A 18 -2.86 -37.70 21.14
C LEU A 18 -1.96 -38.83 21.61
N LEU A 19 -1.07 -38.54 22.56
CA LEU A 19 -0.15 -39.40 23.32
C LEU A 19 1.30 -39.17 22.87
N GLY A 20 2.18 -38.69 23.70
CA GLY A 20 2.39 -38.73 25.12
C GLY A 20 3.88 -38.58 25.36
N VAL A 21 4.22 -38.25 26.50
CA VAL A 21 5.36 -38.68 27.33
C VAL A 21 6.07 -37.52 28.00
N VAL A 22 5.75 -37.40 29.26
CA VAL A 22 6.51 -36.69 30.31
C VAL A 22 7.68 -37.58 30.73
N VAL A 23 8.88 -37.04 30.74
CA VAL A 23 9.99 -37.60 31.51
C VAL A 23 10.63 -36.49 32.33
N SER A 24 10.41 -36.58 33.60
CA SER A 24 11.12 -35.86 34.65
C SER A 24 12.40 -36.62 35.02
N ALA A 25 13.54 -35.94 35.10
CA ALA A 25 14.66 -36.40 35.89
C ALA A 25 15.38 -35.19 36.48
N GLY A 26 15.44 -35.17 37.79
CA GLY A 26 16.11 -34.17 38.59
C GLY A 26 17.62 -34.37 38.62
N GLY A 27 18.32 -33.32 39.00
CA GLY A 27 19.74 -33.31 39.30
C GLY A 27 20.09 -32.09 40.12
N MET A 28 20.40 -32.33 41.37
CA MET A 28 20.89 -31.37 42.36
C MET A 28 22.35 -30.93 42.05
N GLY A 29 22.61 -29.65 42.39
CA GLY A 29 23.87 -29.25 43.05
C GLY A 29 24.87 -28.51 42.19
N VAL A 30 25.16 -27.31 42.52
CA VAL A 30 26.41 -26.81 43.14
C VAL A 30 26.43 -25.28 43.10
N THR A 31 26.59 -24.69 44.24
CA THR A 31 26.84 -23.28 44.53
C THR A 31 28.22 -22.84 44.01
N GLY A 32 28.28 -21.69 43.37
CA GLY A 32 29.52 -21.02 43.04
C GLY A 32 29.20 -19.59 42.56
N GLY A 33 29.22 -18.64 43.50
CA GLY A 33 29.05 -17.23 43.18
C GLY A 33 30.30 -16.65 42.53
N THR A 34 30.13 -15.95 41.45
CA THR A 34 31.03 -14.87 41.02
C THR A 34 30.13 -13.77 40.39
N SER A 35 30.06 -12.66 41.13
CA SER A 35 29.51 -11.42 40.62
C SER A 35 30.33 -10.95 39.41
N PHE A 36 29.75 -10.96 38.25
CA PHE A 36 30.23 -10.18 37.13
C PHE A 36 29.26 -9.03 36.90
N ALA A 37 29.85 -7.83 36.91
CA ALA A 37 29.15 -6.58 36.64
C ALA A 37 28.38 -6.65 35.34
N ASP A 38 27.07 -6.40 35.40
CA ASP A 38 26.19 -6.16 34.25
C ASP A 38 26.65 -4.89 33.51
N GLY A 39 27.46 -5.09 32.48
CA GLY A 39 27.60 -4.13 31.43
C GLY A 39 26.30 -4.17 30.62
N ALA A 40 25.45 -3.17 30.76
CA ALA A 40 24.30 -2.95 29.90
C ALA A 40 24.79 -2.74 28.47
N ALA A 41 24.94 -3.83 27.72
CA ALA A 41 25.05 -3.78 26.29
C ALA A 41 23.68 -3.35 25.77
N SER A 42 23.56 -2.09 25.35
CA SER A 42 22.41 -1.63 24.59
C SER A 42 22.36 -2.46 23.29
N ASN A 43 21.44 -3.39 23.24
CA ASN A 43 21.08 -4.08 22.00
C ASN A 43 20.50 -3.03 21.03
N ALA A 44 21.38 -2.34 20.32
CA ALA A 44 20.99 -1.65 19.11
C ALA A 44 20.62 -2.74 18.10
N GLU A 45 19.32 -3.04 17.97
CA GLU A 45 18.82 -3.91 16.93
C GLU A 45 19.23 -3.32 15.59
N VAL A 46 20.13 -4.03 14.91
CA VAL A 46 20.48 -3.71 13.53
C VAL A 46 19.24 -4.02 12.70
N PRO A 47 18.62 -3.03 12.04
CA PRO A 47 17.40 -3.27 11.29
C PRO A 47 17.65 -4.33 10.22
N SER A 48 16.72 -5.25 10.06
CA SER A 48 16.80 -6.31 9.06
C SER A 48 16.93 -5.72 7.66
N THR A 49 17.59 -6.43 6.75
CA THR A 49 17.72 -6.00 5.33
C THR A 49 16.39 -5.69 4.65
N VAL A 50 15.32 -6.33 5.09
CA VAL A 50 13.95 -6.10 4.60
C VAL A 50 13.42 -4.74 5.07
N GLU A 51 13.68 -4.37 6.33
CA GLU A 51 13.24 -3.10 6.91
C GLU A 51 14.01 -1.91 6.31
N LEU A 52 15.30 -2.10 6.05
CA LEU A 52 16.12 -1.11 5.37
C LEU A 52 15.71 -0.92 3.89
N ALA A 53 15.28 -2.00 3.22
CA ALA A 53 14.76 -1.95 1.86
C ALA A 53 13.40 -1.25 1.78
N ALA A 54 12.51 -1.47 2.76
CA ALA A 54 11.20 -0.82 2.86
C ALA A 54 11.33 0.70 3.03
N SER A 55 12.30 1.17 3.80
CA SER A 55 12.53 2.60 4.04
C SER A 55 13.02 3.38 2.81
N ARG A 56 13.50 2.67 1.76
CA ARG A 56 14.05 3.25 0.52
C ARG A 56 13.17 2.99 -0.71
N LEU A 57 11.90 2.63 -0.52
CA LEU A 57 11.02 2.33 -1.63
C LEU A 57 10.87 3.55 -2.56
N ARG A 58 11.16 3.35 -3.84
CA ARG A 58 11.00 4.37 -4.86
C ARG A 58 9.67 4.19 -5.58
N TYR A 59 8.91 5.26 -5.66
CA TYR A 59 7.66 5.30 -6.38
C TYR A 59 7.87 5.82 -7.80
N ARG A 60 7.07 5.29 -8.72
CA ARG A 60 7.00 5.73 -10.12
C ARG A 60 5.59 6.16 -10.48
N SER A 61 5.43 6.76 -11.63
CA SER A 61 4.11 7.13 -12.14
C SER A 61 3.19 5.92 -12.26
N PRO A 62 1.94 6.03 -11.80
CA PRO A 62 0.92 5.00 -12.04
C PRO A 62 0.30 5.09 -13.44
N THR A 63 0.73 6.03 -14.30
CA THR A 63 0.31 6.13 -15.70
C THR A 63 1.45 5.75 -16.63
N ALA A 64 1.15 5.54 -17.92
CA ALA A 64 2.15 5.22 -18.93
C ALA A 64 3.25 6.30 -19.09
N THR A 65 3.00 7.50 -18.58
CA THR A 65 3.92 8.63 -18.65
C THR A 65 4.78 8.71 -17.40
N SER A 66 6.09 8.75 -17.52
CA SER A 66 7.03 8.86 -16.39
C SER A 66 6.86 10.17 -15.59
N ARG A 67 6.43 11.23 -16.25
CA ARG A 67 6.10 12.54 -15.65
C ARG A 67 4.66 12.91 -16.03
N PRO A 68 3.66 12.40 -15.30
CA PRO A 68 2.25 12.65 -15.63
C PRO A 68 1.91 14.12 -15.39
N ARG A 69 1.07 14.68 -16.28
CA ARG A 69 0.51 16.00 -16.06
C ARG A 69 -0.52 15.92 -14.95
N VAL A 70 -0.34 16.71 -13.90
CA VAL A 70 -1.30 16.87 -12.82
C VAL A 70 -2.43 17.78 -13.29
N ILE A 71 -3.68 17.32 -13.21
CA ILE A 71 -4.88 18.08 -13.53
C ILE A 71 -5.37 18.81 -12.28
N HIS A 72 -5.52 18.06 -11.17
CA HIS A 72 -5.85 18.62 -9.86
C HIS A 72 -4.76 18.21 -8.86
N PRO A 73 -4.09 19.19 -8.23
CA PRO A 73 -3.04 18.93 -7.26
C PRO A 73 -3.59 18.43 -5.92
N PHE A 74 -2.71 17.89 -5.10
CA PHE A 74 -3.00 17.57 -3.71
C PHE A 74 -3.24 18.85 -2.90
N GLU A 75 -4.38 18.89 -2.17
CA GLU A 75 -4.74 19.96 -1.25
C GLU A 75 -5.05 19.34 0.12
N LYS A 76 -4.09 19.47 1.04
CA LYS A 76 -4.26 18.91 2.38
C LYS A 76 -5.44 19.59 3.07
N PRO A 77 -6.49 18.84 3.49
CA PRO A 77 -7.58 19.40 4.26
C PRO A 77 -7.07 19.99 5.58
N ALA A 78 -7.60 21.14 6.00
CA ALA A 78 -7.26 21.76 7.29
C ALA A 78 -7.60 20.85 8.48
N GLN A 79 -8.68 20.09 8.33
CA GLN A 79 -9.11 19.07 9.28
C GLN A 79 -9.50 17.80 8.52
N ARG A 80 -9.58 16.68 9.23
CA ARG A 80 -9.83 15.37 8.65
C ARG A 80 -11.11 15.30 7.80
N TRP A 81 -12.15 16.01 8.17
CA TRP A 81 -13.45 16.07 7.49
C TRP A 81 -13.64 17.29 6.60
N SER A 82 -12.68 18.21 6.59
CA SER A 82 -12.77 19.42 5.78
C SER A 82 -12.62 19.13 4.29
N ALA A 83 -13.09 20.08 3.48
CA ALA A 83 -12.83 20.08 2.04
C ALA A 83 -11.33 20.08 1.75
N GLY A 84 -10.95 19.54 0.60
CA GLY A 84 -9.58 19.41 0.13
C GLY A 84 -9.48 18.26 -0.88
N HIS A 85 -8.29 18.08 -1.45
CA HIS A 85 -8.00 17.02 -2.41
C HIS A 85 -6.95 16.07 -1.82
N ARG A 86 -7.39 14.87 -1.42
CA ARG A 86 -6.57 13.87 -0.68
C ARG A 86 -5.67 13.01 -1.56
N GLY A 87 -5.46 13.43 -2.79
CA GLY A 87 -4.62 12.78 -3.78
C GLY A 87 -4.31 13.74 -4.91
N VAL A 88 -3.97 13.21 -6.06
CA VAL A 88 -3.77 13.97 -7.30
C VAL A 88 -4.62 13.35 -8.40
N ASP A 89 -5.15 14.18 -9.30
CA ASP A 89 -5.74 13.70 -10.54
C ASP A 89 -4.70 13.84 -11.66
N LEU A 90 -4.33 12.71 -12.25
CA LEU A 90 -3.32 12.61 -13.29
C LEU A 90 -3.96 12.45 -14.66
N ALA A 91 -3.49 13.18 -15.64
CA ALA A 91 -3.90 12.97 -17.03
C ALA A 91 -3.50 11.58 -17.49
N VAL A 92 -4.42 10.89 -18.15
CA VAL A 92 -4.21 9.57 -18.73
C VAL A 92 -4.20 9.73 -20.25
N PRO A 93 -3.16 9.20 -20.95
CA PRO A 93 -3.15 9.22 -22.41
C PRO A 93 -4.33 8.43 -22.98
N GLU A 94 -5.00 8.95 -24.00
CA GLU A 94 -6.18 8.29 -24.61
C GLU A 94 -5.85 6.91 -25.20
N HIS A 95 -4.63 6.75 -25.72
CA HIS A 95 -4.14 5.51 -26.34
C HIS A 95 -3.60 4.49 -25.34
N ASP A 96 -3.39 4.88 -24.09
CA ASP A 96 -2.92 3.96 -23.04
C ASP A 96 -3.55 4.30 -21.68
N ARG A 97 -4.65 3.62 -21.38
CA ARG A 97 -5.40 3.77 -20.14
C ARG A 97 -4.97 2.81 -19.03
N ARG A 98 -3.87 2.09 -19.24
CA ARG A 98 -3.37 1.16 -18.22
C ARG A 98 -2.90 1.92 -16.98
N VAL A 99 -3.19 1.33 -15.85
CA VAL A 99 -2.74 1.79 -14.53
C VAL A 99 -1.64 0.86 -14.07
N TYR A 100 -0.56 1.42 -13.57
CA TYR A 100 0.62 0.70 -13.17
C TYR A 100 0.83 0.81 -11.66
N ALA A 101 1.33 -0.25 -11.02
CA ALA A 101 1.73 -0.21 -9.62
C ALA A 101 2.90 0.78 -9.44
N PRO A 102 2.74 1.83 -8.63
CA PRO A 102 3.82 2.82 -8.44
C PRO A 102 5.01 2.25 -7.68
N ALA A 103 4.79 1.23 -6.87
CA ALA A 103 5.78 0.51 -6.08
C ALA A 103 5.31 -0.93 -5.88
N PRO A 104 6.20 -1.87 -5.47
CA PRO A 104 5.76 -3.23 -5.15
C PRO A 104 4.73 -3.22 -4.03
N GLY A 105 3.84 -4.20 -4.00
CA GLY A 105 2.83 -4.29 -2.97
C GLY A 105 1.84 -5.42 -3.15
N LYS A 106 0.79 -5.38 -2.35
CA LYS A 106 -0.31 -6.35 -2.38
C LYS A 106 -1.65 -5.64 -2.50
N VAL A 107 -2.52 -6.11 -3.40
CA VAL A 107 -3.88 -5.60 -3.51
C VAL A 107 -4.66 -5.96 -2.25
N VAL A 108 -5.12 -4.97 -1.51
CA VAL A 108 -5.87 -5.12 -0.25
C VAL A 108 -7.34 -4.74 -0.38
N PHE A 109 -7.70 -4.07 -1.46
CA PHE A 109 -9.08 -3.77 -1.82
C PHE A 109 -9.20 -3.66 -3.34
N SER A 110 -10.24 -4.26 -3.91
CA SER A 110 -10.63 -4.16 -5.32
C SER A 110 -12.14 -4.31 -5.38
N GLY A 111 -12.87 -3.24 -5.67
CA GLY A 111 -14.32 -3.28 -5.65
C GLY A 111 -14.96 -1.93 -5.94
N THR A 112 -16.30 -1.90 -5.97
CA THR A 112 -17.07 -0.69 -6.23
C THR A 112 -17.36 0.04 -4.93
N VAL A 113 -17.08 1.34 -4.91
CA VAL A 113 -17.43 2.26 -3.85
C VAL A 113 -18.41 3.28 -4.42
N VAL A 114 -19.66 3.21 -3.97
CA VAL A 114 -20.80 3.98 -4.50
C VAL A 114 -21.05 3.67 -5.98
N ASN A 115 -20.41 4.39 -6.89
CA ASN A 115 -20.62 4.31 -8.34
C ASN A 115 -19.31 4.19 -9.15
N ARG A 116 -18.18 3.88 -8.50
CA ARG A 116 -16.87 3.74 -9.17
C ARG A 116 -16.07 2.60 -8.59
N LYS A 117 -15.34 1.91 -9.44
CA LYS A 117 -14.39 0.89 -9.00
C LYS A 117 -13.14 1.57 -8.44
N VAL A 118 -12.68 1.03 -7.33
CA VAL A 118 -11.51 1.48 -6.58
C VAL A 118 -10.58 0.30 -6.38
N LEU A 119 -9.30 0.53 -6.56
CA LEU A 119 -8.23 -0.41 -6.24
C LEU A 119 -7.33 0.19 -5.15
N VAL A 120 -6.96 -0.61 -4.15
CA VAL A 120 -6.01 -0.20 -3.10
C VAL A 120 -4.87 -1.20 -3.00
N ILE A 121 -3.64 -0.70 -3.03
CA ILE A 121 -2.41 -1.48 -2.84
C ILE A 121 -1.77 -1.07 -1.50
N ALA A 122 -1.43 -2.05 -0.67
CA ALA A 122 -0.57 -1.89 0.49
C ALA A 122 0.88 -2.14 0.08
N HIS A 123 1.77 -1.22 0.43
CA HIS A 123 3.19 -1.27 0.12
C HIS A 123 4.01 -1.69 1.34
N PRO A 124 5.20 -2.31 1.16
CA PRO A 124 6.05 -2.76 2.28
C PRO A 124 6.54 -1.64 3.20
N ASP A 125 6.55 -0.39 2.73
CA ASP A 125 6.94 0.79 3.51
C ASP A 125 5.81 1.36 4.38
N GLY A 126 4.71 0.62 4.56
CA GLY A 126 3.57 1.02 5.38
C GLY A 126 2.66 2.06 4.73
N ARG A 127 2.78 2.28 3.42
CA ARG A 127 1.87 3.16 2.68
C ARG A 127 0.79 2.36 1.97
N ARG A 128 -0.33 3.05 1.66
CA ARG A 128 -1.39 2.52 0.81
C ARG A 128 -1.69 3.48 -0.32
N SER A 129 -1.60 2.98 -1.55
CA SER A 129 -2.03 3.70 -2.76
C SER A 129 -3.46 3.35 -3.11
N THR A 130 -4.27 4.34 -3.41
CA THR A 130 -5.66 4.21 -3.87
C THR A 130 -5.79 4.76 -5.28
N PHE A 131 -6.45 4.01 -6.16
CA PHE A 131 -6.67 4.35 -7.57
C PHE A 131 -8.14 4.34 -7.90
N GLU A 132 -8.64 5.38 -8.56
CA GLU A 132 -10.02 5.51 -9.06
C GLU A 132 -10.12 6.53 -10.21
N PRO A 133 -11.11 6.43 -11.11
CA PRO A 133 -12.01 5.29 -11.31
C PRO A 133 -11.33 4.19 -12.11
N MET A 134 -11.48 2.94 -11.69
CA MET A 134 -10.97 1.77 -12.42
C MET A 134 -12.08 1.16 -13.28
N ASP A 135 -11.74 0.67 -14.47
CA ASP A 135 -12.61 -0.17 -15.28
C ASP A 135 -12.33 -1.65 -15.00
N GLU A 136 -11.09 -2.06 -15.25
CA GLU A 136 -10.56 -3.35 -14.84
C GLU A 136 -9.59 -3.15 -13.69
N ALA A 137 -9.55 -4.11 -12.76
CA ALA A 137 -8.68 -4.07 -11.60
C ALA A 137 -8.33 -5.49 -11.15
N LEU A 138 -7.09 -5.69 -10.72
CA LEU A 138 -6.63 -6.98 -10.18
C LEU A 138 -7.42 -7.36 -8.92
N PRO A 139 -7.63 -8.65 -8.68
CA PRO A 139 -8.35 -9.14 -7.50
C PRO A 139 -7.55 -8.92 -6.20
N VAL A 140 -8.27 -8.84 -5.09
CA VAL A 140 -7.69 -8.78 -3.74
C VAL A 140 -6.78 -9.98 -3.51
N GLY A 141 -5.64 -9.74 -2.86
CA GLY A 141 -4.63 -10.74 -2.56
C GLY A 141 -3.51 -10.84 -3.59
N THR A 142 -3.66 -10.24 -4.79
CA THR A 142 -2.61 -10.23 -5.82
C THR A 142 -1.39 -9.44 -5.35
N THR A 143 -0.21 -10.05 -5.47
CA THR A 143 1.06 -9.36 -5.25
C THR A 143 1.54 -8.78 -6.58
N VAL A 144 2.01 -7.55 -6.56
CA VAL A 144 2.43 -6.81 -7.75
C VAL A 144 3.83 -6.24 -7.59
N ALA A 145 4.59 -6.24 -8.67
CA ALA A 145 5.87 -5.56 -8.77
C ALA A 145 5.68 -4.08 -9.16
N ALA A 146 6.70 -3.24 -8.92
CA ALA A 146 6.68 -1.86 -9.38
C ALA A 146 6.63 -1.77 -10.92
N GLY A 147 5.65 -1.04 -11.46
CA GLY A 147 5.43 -0.90 -12.90
C GLY A 147 4.63 -2.03 -13.55
N GLU A 148 4.12 -2.96 -12.77
CA GLU A 148 3.18 -3.98 -13.25
C GLU A 148 1.81 -3.36 -13.50
N VAL A 149 1.10 -3.82 -14.54
CA VAL A 149 -0.25 -3.36 -14.85
C VAL A 149 -1.22 -3.89 -13.80
N ILE A 150 -1.96 -2.99 -13.17
CA ILE A 150 -2.92 -3.31 -12.10
C ILE A 150 -4.37 -3.14 -12.52
N GLY A 151 -4.59 -2.65 -13.74
CA GLY A 151 -5.90 -2.46 -14.32
C GLY A 151 -5.92 -1.35 -15.37
N THR A 152 -7.10 -0.84 -15.65
CA THR A 152 -7.32 0.26 -16.60
C THR A 152 -8.23 1.34 -16.00
N VAL A 153 -8.05 2.57 -16.44
CA VAL A 153 -8.91 3.70 -16.04
C VAL A 153 -10.25 3.59 -16.79
N ALA A 154 -11.34 3.78 -16.05
CA ALA A 154 -12.68 3.79 -16.63
C ALA A 154 -12.87 4.97 -17.59
N THR A 155 -13.53 4.70 -18.71
CA THR A 155 -14.00 5.74 -19.63
C THR A 155 -15.42 6.18 -19.28
N ALA A 156 -15.78 7.38 -19.72
CA ALA A 156 -17.12 7.91 -19.62
C ALA A 156 -18.17 7.14 -20.44
N SER A 157 -17.76 6.09 -21.17
CA SER A 157 -18.56 5.36 -22.17
C SER A 157 -19.26 4.10 -21.63
N GLY A 158 -19.18 3.82 -20.33
CA GLY A 158 -20.01 2.77 -19.71
C GLY A 158 -21.46 3.22 -19.65
N GLY A 159 -22.30 2.56 -20.44
CA GLY A 159 -23.67 2.93 -20.78
C GLY A 159 -24.73 2.87 -19.68
N ASP A 160 -24.41 3.21 -18.45
CA ASP A 160 -25.40 3.48 -17.40
C ASP A 160 -25.56 4.98 -17.24
N SER A 161 -26.80 5.43 -17.34
CA SER A 161 -27.28 6.81 -17.38
C SER A 161 -26.99 7.65 -16.14
N GLU A 162 -26.28 7.14 -15.16
CA GLU A 162 -25.78 7.87 -14.02
C GLU A 162 -24.29 8.16 -14.24
N ARG A 163 -24.05 9.41 -14.58
CA ARG A 163 -22.76 10.02 -14.89
C ARG A 163 -21.61 9.34 -14.17
N PRO A 164 -20.65 8.73 -14.90
CA PRO A 164 -19.43 8.30 -14.29
C PRO A 164 -18.83 9.51 -13.54
N TYR A 165 -18.34 9.28 -12.35
CA TYR A 165 -17.75 10.32 -11.52
C TYR A 165 -16.66 11.08 -12.30
N ARG A 166 -17.05 12.24 -12.87
CA ARG A 166 -16.15 13.08 -13.64
C ARG A 166 -15.50 14.11 -12.73
N ARG A 167 -14.31 13.83 -12.26
CA ARG A 167 -13.43 14.86 -11.70
C ARG A 167 -12.82 15.73 -12.80
N CYS A 168 -12.63 15.16 -13.97
CA CYS A 168 -11.89 15.78 -15.06
C CYS A 168 -12.75 15.83 -16.33
N SER A 169 -12.51 16.82 -17.19
CA SER A 169 -13.13 16.92 -18.53
C SER A 169 -12.58 15.88 -19.51
N THR A 170 -11.38 15.36 -19.26
CA THR A 170 -10.69 14.30 -20.00
C THR A 170 -10.47 13.10 -19.09
N PRO A 171 -10.17 11.90 -19.62
CA PRO A 171 -9.81 10.75 -18.79
C PRO A 171 -8.69 11.09 -17.82
N CYS A 172 -8.91 10.83 -16.54
CA CYS A 172 -7.92 11.06 -15.50
C CYS A 172 -7.98 9.94 -14.46
N LEU A 173 -6.82 9.72 -13.84
CA LEU A 173 -6.64 8.79 -12.73
C LEU A 173 -6.45 9.57 -11.44
N TYR A 174 -7.33 9.38 -10.48
CA TYR A 174 -7.05 9.77 -9.11
C TYR A 174 -6.04 8.79 -8.50
N TRP A 175 -5.01 9.34 -7.88
CA TRP A 175 -4.06 8.59 -7.07
C TRP A 175 -3.91 9.25 -5.70
N GLY A 176 -4.37 8.56 -4.67
CA GLY A 176 -4.23 8.97 -3.27
C GLY A 176 -3.24 8.08 -2.54
N VAL A 177 -2.45 8.65 -1.64
CA VAL A 177 -1.54 7.87 -0.79
C VAL A 177 -1.78 8.20 0.67
N ARG A 178 -1.90 7.15 1.48
CA ARG A 178 -2.01 7.23 2.95
C ARG A 178 -0.81 6.57 3.59
N GLN A 179 -0.37 7.12 4.73
CA GLN A 179 0.71 6.58 5.55
C GLN A 179 0.38 6.64 7.04
N GLY A 180 1.13 5.92 7.85
CA GLY A 180 0.97 5.91 9.30
C GLY A 180 -0.33 5.22 9.76
N GLY A 181 -0.97 5.74 10.79
CA GLY A 181 -2.07 5.11 11.50
C GLY A 181 -1.58 4.16 12.59
N ALA A 182 -2.49 3.68 13.45
CA ALA A 182 -2.15 2.86 14.62
C ALA A 182 -1.38 1.57 14.28
N ARG A 183 -1.50 1.07 13.04
CA ARG A 183 -0.78 -0.12 12.55
C ARG A 183 0.45 0.20 11.71
N GLY A 184 0.74 1.49 11.48
CA GLY A 184 1.83 1.90 10.60
C GLY A 184 1.69 1.55 9.12
N ASP A 185 0.55 0.98 8.70
CA ASP A 185 0.31 0.41 7.38
C ASP A 185 -0.59 1.29 6.47
N GLY A 186 -0.77 2.56 6.81
CA GLY A 186 -1.66 3.48 6.08
C GLY A 186 -3.15 3.17 6.24
N SER A 187 -3.52 2.25 7.14
CA SER A 187 -4.92 1.91 7.41
C SER A 187 -5.47 2.65 8.64
N GLY A 188 -6.81 2.52 8.81
CA GLY A 188 -7.49 3.07 9.96
C GLY A 188 -7.72 4.59 9.90
N LYS A 189 -8.37 5.07 10.94
CA LYS A 189 -8.81 6.49 11.03
C LYS A 189 -7.65 7.47 11.22
N ASP A 190 -6.56 7.04 11.81
CA ASP A 190 -5.42 7.90 12.15
C ASP A 190 -4.34 7.95 11.04
N ALA A 191 -4.56 7.23 9.94
CA ALA A 191 -3.68 7.32 8.78
C ALA A 191 -3.86 8.67 8.05
N GLU A 192 -2.74 9.25 7.63
CA GLU A 192 -2.67 10.56 7.01
C GLU A 192 -2.55 10.46 5.49
N TYR A 193 -3.22 11.36 4.77
CA TYR A 193 -2.99 11.53 3.34
C TYR A 193 -1.77 12.40 3.10
N ILE A 194 -0.93 11.97 2.18
CA ILE A 194 0.26 12.71 1.75
C ILE A 194 0.16 13.04 0.26
N ASN A 195 0.92 14.06 -0.17
CA ASN A 195 1.02 14.37 -1.59
C ASN A 195 1.76 13.25 -2.34
N PRO A 196 1.08 12.50 -3.23
CA PRO A 196 1.74 11.41 -3.96
C PRO A 196 2.92 11.87 -4.82
N MET A 197 2.89 13.11 -5.31
CA MET A 197 3.95 13.67 -6.14
C MET A 197 5.28 13.84 -5.38
N SER A 198 5.24 13.92 -4.04
CA SER A 198 6.45 13.95 -3.22
C SER A 198 7.20 12.61 -3.17
N LEU A 199 6.55 11.53 -3.64
CA LEU A 199 7.16 10.19 -3.72
C LEU A 199 7.92 9.97 -5.02
N PHE A 200 7.73 10.86 -6.02
CA PHE A 200 8.50 10.85 -7.24
C PHE A 200 9.85 11.52 -7.05
N GLY A 201 10.81 10.98 -7.72
CA GLY A 201 12.09 11.61 -7.92
C GLY A 201 13.07 11.40 -6.77
N SER A 202 14.34 11.44 -7.14
CA SER A 202 15.41 11.78 -6.25
C SER A 202 15.05 13.13 -5.61
N LYS A 203 15.06 13.23 -4.31
CA LYS A 203 15.38 14.50 -3.70
C LYS A 203 16.74 14.89 -4.29
N GLU A 204 16.75 15.80 -5.24
CA GLU A 204 17.99 16.48 -5.55
C GLU A 204 18.49 16.99 -4.21
N PRO A 205 19.74 16.67 -3.82
CA PRO A 205 20.27 17.21 -2.59
C PRO A 205 20.14 18.73 -2.67
N SER A 206 19.48 19.31 -1.66
CA SER A 206 19.37 20.77 -1.55
C SER A 206 20.81 21.30 -1.47
N ILE A 207 21.32 21.82 -2.56
CA ILE A 207 22.64 22.48 -2.58
C ILE A 207 22.39 23.82 -1.91
N LEU A 208 22.87 23.96 -0.67
CA LEU A 208 22.95 25.26 -0.03
C LEU A 208 23.95 26.09 -0.86
N LEU A 209 23.43 27.06 -1.58
CA LEU A 209 24.31 28.04 -2.23
C LEU A 209 25.09 28.77 -1.14
N PRO A 210 26.43 28.93 -1.30
CA PRO A 210 27.20 29.75 -0.38
C PRO A 210 26.59 31.14 -0.31
N VAL A 211 26.27 31.59 0.88
CA VAL A 211 25.88 32.99 1.07
C VAL A 211 27.12 33.82 0.75
N PRO A 212 27.07 34.75 -0.22
CA PRO A 212 28.20 35.66 -0.45
C PRO A 212 28.50 36.37 0.86
N GLY A 213 29.75 36.22 1.35
CA GLY A 213 30.15 36.78 2.63
C GLY A 213 29.90 38.29 2.63
N GLY A 214 28.98 38.71 3.52
CA GLY A 214 28.88 40.10 3.89
C GLY A 214 30.15 40.50 4.69
N TYR A 215 30.82 41.49 4.24
CA TYR A 215 31.88 42.17 4.95
C TYR A 215 31.26 43.03 6.07
#